data_4808a94d2ee9f978fe85cc7bc11cbbc9
#
_entry.id   4808a94d2ee9f978fe85cc7bc11cbbc9
#
_cell.length_a   1.000
_cell.length_b   1.000
_cell.length_c   1.000
_cell.angle_alpha   90.00
_cell.angle_beta   90.00
_cell.angle_gamma   90.00
#
_symmetry.space_group_name_H-M   'P 1'
#
loop_
_entity.id
_entity.type
_entity.pdbx_description
1 polymer ?
#
loop_
_entity_poly.entity_id
_entity_poly.type
_entity_poly.pdbx_seq_one_letter_code
_entity_poly.pdbx_strand_id
1 'polypeptide(L)'
;MLLMMDVKDFHLINEFWGYQMGNEILHYVCKRLEAFPKVVLAGRFHSDVFVAVIDVSGEDFDSCRQLIDKNNHMIASEVLENYPIQYFSMNTGIYYDLNREENTEKIISHTNTARRKAKEQVEGICAYTEELQQAELRRADVLHSFQSALEKHEFLLYFQPKISGKEAEITSAEVLVRWQRSDGEIWAPDRFIPVLEECGKVEQLDFYVYEQAFQWMVKQREQFAGEITLSLNISPCHFRNIEAFTKKLLALIEEYSIDTRYLIFEITESAYIRNREAVNQMIDIMHQYKIRISMDDFGSGYSSLNTLKDIAFDEVKIDKRFLDGSLTEKGRIVLQEIFHLLKRTGKSIVCEGVETKEAADFLIQEGCDELQGYYYYRPICMQEFEEVVKVKNAVPLSV
;
A
#
# COMPACT_ATOMS: atom_id res chain seq x y z
N MET A 1 -26.51 8.35 -19.69
CA MET A 1 -25.42 7.56 -19.09
C MET A 1 -24.79 6.67 -20.16
N LEU A 2 -23.45 6.58 -20.19
CA LEU A 2 -22.73 5.67 -21.06
C LEU A 2 -22.18 4.50 -20.22
N LEU A 3 -22.35 3.29 -20.69
CA LEU A 3 -21.74 2.08 -20.16
C LEU A 3 -20.73 1.51 -21.13
N MET A 4 -19.63 1.02 -20.62
CA MET A 4 -18.70 0.18 -21.35
C MET A 4 -18.44 -1.09 -20.53
N MET A 5 -18.64 -2.24 -21.13
CA MET A 5 -18.67 -3.53 -20.46
C MET A 5 -17.75 -4.50 -21.15
N ASP A 6 -17.12 -5.42 -20.41
CA ASP A 6 -16.43 -6.58 -20.99
C ASP A 6 -16.78 -7.87 -20.22
N VAL A 7 -16.52 -8.99 -20.86
CA VAL A 7 -16.65 -10.30 -20.23
C VAL A 7 -15.35 -10.63 -19.49
N LYS A 8 -15.47 -10.94 -18.19
CA LYS A 8 -14.30 -11.29 -17.38
C LYS A 8 -13.67 -12.57 -17.90
N ASP A 9 -12.35 -12.54 -18.08
CA ASP A 9 -11.54 -13.69 -18.54
C ASP A 9 -12.05 -14.37 -19.81
N PHE A 10 -12.62 -13.60 -20.75
CA PHE A 10 -13.21 -14.13 -21.99
C PHE A 10 -12.26 -15.02 -22.81
N HIS A 11 -10.95 -14.78 -22.72
CA HIS A 11 -9.95 -15.62 -23.40
C HIS A 11 -10.01 -17.08 -22.93
N LEU A 12 -10.32 -17.35 -21.65
CA LEU A 12 -10.49 -18.71 -21.14
C LEU A 12 -11.70 -19.40 -21.74
N ILE A 13 -12.79 -18.67 -22.00
CA ILE A 13 -13.96 -19.22 -22.68
C ILE A 13 -13.56 -19.69 -24.09
N ASN A 14 -12.80 -18.88 -24.83
CA ASN A 14 -12.31 -19.27 -26.15
C ASN A 14 -11.32 -20.45 -26.11
N GLU A 15 -10.48 -20.51 -25.08
CA GLU A 15 -9.47 -21.56 -24.90
C GLU A 15 -10.12 -22.91 -24.58
N PHE A 16 -11.10 -22.95 -23.66
CA PHE A 16 -11.73 -24.18 -23.20
C PHE A 16 -12.87 -24.66 -24.11
N TRP A 17 -13.64 -23.75 -24.71
CA TRP A 17 -14.85 -24.10 -25.51
C TRP A 17 -14.78 -23.67 -26.99
N GLY A 18 -13.68 -23.02 -27.39
CA GLY A 18 -13.44 -22.60 -28.77
C GLY A 18 -14.09 -21.27 -29.15
N TYR A 19 -13.55 -20.65 -30.20
CA TYR A 19 -13.99 -19.33 -30.68
C TYR A 19 -15.44 -19.27 -31.13
N GLN A 20 -16.00 -20.40 -31.64
CA GLN A 20 -17.39 -20.44 -32.05
C GLN A 20 -18.33 -20.24 -30.87
N MET A 21 -18.12 -20.97 -29.78
CA MET A 21 -18.89 -20.83 -28.54
C MET A 21 -18.74 -19.41 -27.97
N GLY A 22 -17.51 -18.88 -27.91
CA GLY A 22 -17.28 -17.51 -27.48
C GLY A 22 -18.06 -16.47 -28.30
N ASN A 23 -18.09 -16.61 -29.61
CA ASN A 23 -18.86 -15.72 -30.48
C ASN A 23 -20.38 -15.85 -30.27
N GLU A 24 -20.91 -17.06 -30.03
CA GLU A 24 -22.33 -17.27 -29.72
C GLU A 24 -22.70 -16.57 -28.40
N ILE A 25 -21.87 -16.69 -27.36
CA ILE A 25 -22.05 -16.01 -26.08
C ILE A 25 -22.01 -14.47 -26.26
N LEU A 26 -21.04 -13.94 -27.00
CA LEU A 26 -20.96 -12.50 -27.24
C LEU A 26 -22.19 -11.98 -28.01
N HIS A 27 -22.69 -12.75 -28.95
CA HIS A 27 -23.91 -12.39 -29.66
C HIS A 27 -25.15 -12.41 -28.75
N TYR A 28 -25.22 -13.40 -27.86
CA TYR A 28 -26.28 -13.48 -26.85
C TYR A 28 -26.24 -12.27 -25.92
N VAL A 29 -25.06 -11.94 -25.37
CA VAL A 29 -24.87 -10.76 -24.50
C VAL A 29 -25.29 -9.47 -25.21
N CYS A 30 -24.90 -9.29 -26.48
CA CYS A 30 -25.28 -8.10 -27.26
C CYS A 30 -26.81 -7.96 -27.36
N LYS A 31 -27.53 -9.04 -27.70
CA LYS A 31 -29.00 -9.04 -27.79
C LYS A 31 -29.65 -8.74 -26.43
N ARG A 32 -29.07 -9.24 -25.32
CA ARG A 32 -29.61 -8.94 -23.98
C ARG A 32 -29.39 -7.47 -23.58
N LEU A 33 -28.27 -6.88 -23.97
CA LEU A 33 -28.00 -5.46 -23.76
C LEU A 33 -28.92 -4.58 -24.60
N GLU A 34 -29.20 -4.95 -25.86
CA GLU A 34 -30.17 -4.22 -26.69
C GLU A 34 -31.59 -4.27 -26.12
N ALA A 35 -31.95 -5.38 -25.45
CA ALA A 35 -33.25 -5.53 -24.80
C ALA A 35 -33.35 -4.91 -23.39
N PHE A 36 -32.25 -4.37 -22.86
CA PHE A 36 -32.24 -3.77 -21.54
C PHE A 36 -33.14 -2.53 -21.45
N PRO A 37 -33.92 -2.36 -20.37
CA PRO A 37 -34.82 -1.23 -20.22
C PRO A 37 -34.08 0.12 -20.34
N LYS A 38 -34.68 1.06 -21.04
CA LYS A 38 -34.15 2.42 -21.25
C LYS A 38 -32.87 2.50 -22.10
N VAL A 39 -32.44 1.41 -22.72
CA VAL A 39 -31.34 1.46 -23.69
C VAL A 39 -31.77 2.26 -24.92
N VAL A 40 -30.98 3.29 -25.24
CA VAL A 40 -31.12 4.10 -26.45
C VAL A 40 -30.30 3.49 -27.59
N LEU A 41 -29.12 2.98 -27.26
CA LEU A 41 -28.22 2.35 -28.20
C LEU A 41 -27.36 1.33 -27.43
N ALA A 42 -27.19 0.13 -27.97
CA ALA A 42 -26.20 -0.82 -27.50
C ALA A 42 -25.54 -1.53 -28.67
N GLY A 43 -24.35 -2.06 -28.45
CA GLY A 43 -23.64 -2.82 -29.45
C GLY A 43 -22.26 -3.28 -28.97
N ARG A 44 -21.69 -4.19 -29.76
CA ARG A 44 -20.32 -4.65 -29.57
C ARG A 44 -19.36 -3.61 -30.13
N PHE A 45 -18.45 -3.11 -29.30
CA PHE A 45 -17.48 -2.08 -29.69
C PHE A 45 -16.24 -2.71 -30.35
N HIS A 46 -15.60 -3.66 -29.69
CA HIS A 46 -14.52 -4.49 -30.24
C HIS A 46 -14.29 -5.71 -29.33
N SER A 47 -13.75 -6.81 -29.88
CA SER A 47 -13.44 -8.05 -29.12
C SER A 47 -14.61 -8.48 -28.22
N ASP A 48 -14.44 -8.53 -26.92
CA ASP A 48 -15.42 -8.81 -25.87
C ASP A 48 -15.99 -7.55 -25.20
N VAL A 49 -15.71 -6.37 -25.76
CA VAL A 49 -16.16 -5.07 -25.22
C VAL A 49 -17.45 -4.62 -25.86
N PHE A 50 -18.42 -4.26 -25.01
CA PHE A 50 -19.73 -3.73 -25.39
C PHE A 50 -19.87 -2.29 -24.92
N VAL A 51 -20.71 -1.53 -25.60
CA VAL A 51 -21.09 -0.16 -25.23
C VAL A 51 -22.61 -0.06 -25.23
N ALA A 52 -23.16 0.60 -24.23
CA ALA A 52 -24.59 0.93 -24.17
C ALA A 52 -24.81 2.37 -23.70
N VAL A 53 -25.73 3.06 -24.33
CA VAL A 53 -26.25 4.36 -23.89
C VAL A 53 -27.63 4.13 -23.30
N ILE A 54 -27.82 4.60 -22.07
CA ILE A 54 -29.07 4.42 -21.30
C ILE A 54 -29.66 5.78 -20.97
N ASP A 55 -30.95 5.94 -21.17
CA ASP A 55 -31.70 7.09 -20.70
C ASP A 55 -31.97 6.96 -19.19
N VAL A 56 -31.36 7.85 -18.42
CA VAL A 56 -31.48 7.90 -16.95
C VAL A 56 -32.19 9.17 -16.48
N SER A 57 -32.98 9.80 -17.37
CA SER A 57 -33.67 11.03 -17.05
C SER A 57 -34.59 10.83 -15.84
N GLY A 58 -34.32 11.59 -14.76
CA GLY A 58 -35.09 11.58 -13.51
C GLY A 58 -34.73 10.46 -12.54
N GLU A 59 -33.65 9.72 -12.75
CA GLU A 59 -33.13 8.72 -11.82
C GLU A 59 -31.83 9.20 -11.15
N ASP A 60 -31.63 8.79 -9.91
CA ASP A 60 -30.37 9.02 -9.20
C ASP A 60 -29.33 7.93 -9.58
N PHE A 61 -28.07 8.22 -9.26
CA PHE A 61 -26.95 7.34 -9.60
C PHE A 61 -27.05 5.97 -8.95
N ASP A 62 -27.48 5.90 -7.68
CA ASP A 62 -27.51 4.62 -6.93
C ASP A 62 -28.59 3.69 -7.49
N SER A 63 -29.75 4.23 -7.86
CA SER A 63 -30.81 3.49 -8.55
C SER A 63 -30.32 2.93 -9.89
N CYS A 64 -29.59 3.75 -10.67
CA CYS A 64 -29.01 3.32 -11.94
C CYS A 64 -27.95 2.24 -11.73
N ARG A 65 -27.09 2.36 -10.73
CA ARG A 65 -26.07 1.37 -10.40
C ARG A 65 -26.71 0.01 -10.03
N GLN A 66 -27.72 0.03 -9.18
CA GLN A 66 -28.46 -1.21 -8.80
C GLN A 66 -29.13 -1.86 -10.02
N LEU A 67 -29.69 -1.07 -10.93
CA LEU A 67 -30.30 -1.58 -12.15
C LEU A 67 -29.27 -2.27 -13.05
N ILE A 68 -28.06 -1.68 -13.18
CA ILE A 68 -26.95 -2.25 -13.96
C ILE A 68 -26.46 -3.56 -13.31
N ASP A 69 -26.26 -3.56 -12.00
CA ASP A 69 -25.83 -4.75 -11.27
C ASP A 69 -26.81 -5.91 -11.44
N LYS A 70 -28.09 -5.65 -11.24
CA LYS A 70 -29.15 -6.64 -11.48
C LYS A 70 -29.15 -7.18 -12.91
N ASN A 71 -28.92 -6.30 -13.89
CA ASN A 71 -28.86 -6.73 -15.30
C ASN A 71 -27.62 -7.58 -15.58
N ASN A 72 -26.46 -7.22 -15.05
CA ASN A 72 -25.23 -8.00 -15.19
C ASN A 72 -25.42 -9.41 -14.59
N HIS A 73 -26.01 -9.51 -13.41
CA HIS A 73 -26.34 -10.77 -12.76
C HIS A 73 -27.34 -11.60 -13.57
N MET A 74 -28.36 -10.96 -14.15
CA MET A 74 -29.36 -11.64 -14.99
C MET A 74 -28.70 -12.22 -16.24
N ILE A 75 -27.90 -11.42 -16.97
CA ILE A 75 -27.18 -11.90 -18.15
C ILE A 75 -26.24 -13.05 -17.77
N ALA A 76 -25.52 -12.93 -16.64
CA ALA A 76 -24.63 -13.98 -16.18
C ALA A 76 -25.37 -15.30 -15.91
N SER A 77 -26.50 -15.24 -15.20
CA SER A 77 -27.33 -16.42 -14.90
C SER A 77 -27.84 -17.07 -16.18
N GLU A 78 -28.37 -16.26 -17.11
CA GLU A 78 -28.90 -16.77 -18.38
C GLU A 78 -27.80 -17.40 -19.26
N VAL A 79 -26.59 -16.85 -19.27
CA VAL A 79 -25.45 -17.42 -19.98
C VAL A 79 -25.06 -18.76 -19.36
N LEU A 80 -25.00 -18.87 -18.02
CA LEU A 80 -24.69 -20.12 -17.33
C LEU A 80 -25.78 -21.21 -17.55
N GLU A 81 -27.05 -20.83 -17.74
CA GLU A 81 -28.13 -21.75 -18.01
C GLU A 81 -28.12 -22.29 -19.48
N ASN A 82 -27.74 -21.42 -20.42
CA ASN A 82 -27.84 -21.73 -21.84
C ASN A 82 -26.54 -22.29 -22.47
N TYR A 83 -25.39 -22.13 -21.79
CA TYR A 83 -24.09 -22.56 -22.32
C TYR A 83 -23.35 -23.45 -21.29
N PRO A 84 -22.56 -24.43 -21.75
CA PRO A 84 -21.88 -25.40 -20.89
C PRO A 84 -20.62 -24.81 -20.21
N ILE A 85 -20.72 -23.59 -19.68
CA ILE A 85 -19.64 -22.90 -18.95
C ILE A 85 -19.97 -22.83 -17.47
N GLN A 86 -18.95 -22.83 -16.60
CA GLN A 86 -19.15 -22.90 -15.16
C GLN A 86 -19.06 -21.53 -14.48
N TYR A 87 -18.51 -20.55 -15.17
CA TYR A 87 -18.32 -19.20 -14.65
C TYR A 87 -18.54 -18.17 -15.75
N PHE A 88 -19.31 -17.14 -15.44
CA PHE A 88 -19.48 -15.97 -16.29
C PHE A 88 -19.75 -14.74 -15.44
N SER A 89 -19.06 -13.65 -15.72
CA SER A 89 -19.32 -12.34 -15.14
C SER A 89 -18.88 -11.23 -16.08
N MET A 90 -19.36 -10.03 -15.84
CA MET A 90 -19.07 -8.85 -16.63
C MET A 90 -18.47 -7.74 -15.78
N ASN A 91 -17.50 -7.00 -16.33
CA ASN A 91 -17.02 -5.77 -15.74
C ASN A 91 -17.66 -4.59 -16.46
N THR A 92 -18.14 -3.61 -15.69
CA THR A 92 -18.88 -2.45 -16.22
C THR A 92 -18.28 -1.15 -15.72
N GLY A 93 -17.81 -0.33 -16.65
CA GLY A 93 -17.49 1.08 -16.43
C GLY A 93 -18.70 1.96 -16.73
N ILE A 94 -18.95 2.92 -15.87
CA ILE A 94 -20.07 3.85 -15.95
C ILE A 94 -19.56 5.27 -16.12
N TYR A 95 -20.06 6.01 -17.12
CA TYR A 95 -20.00 7.44 -17.18
C TYR A 95 -21.42 7.98 -16.99
N TYR A 96 -21.68 8.48 -15.80
CA TYR A 96 -22.97 9.08 -15.45
C TYR A 96 -22.99 10.54 -15.90
N ASP A 97 -24.13 11.14 -16.11
CA ASP A 97 -24.32 12.54 -16.46
C ASP A 97 -23.54 13.01 -17.72
N LEU A 98 -24.00 12.53 -18.89
CA LEU A 98 -23.44 12.91 -20.19
C LEU A 98 -23.62 14.41 -20.43
N ASN A 99 -22.57 15.18 -20.24
CA ASN A 99 -22.54 16.57 -20.65
C ASN A 99 -22.44 16.67 -22.18
N ARG A 100 -23.37 17.36 -22.83
CA ARG A 100 -23.41 17.53 -24.30
C ARG A 100 -22.26 18.37 -24.85
N GLU A 101 -21.58 19.15 -24.00
CA GLU A 101 -20.43 19.96 -24.37
C GLU A 101 -19.11 19.18 -24.33
N GLU A 102 -19.09 17.98 -23.75
CA GLU A 102 -17.89 17.19 -23.66
C GLU A 102 -17.63 16.38 -24.94
N ASN A 103 -16.36 16.29 -25.34
CA ASN A 103 -15.94 15.53 -26.52
C ASN A 103 -16.26 14.04 -26.33
N THR A 104 -16.93 13.42 -27.30
CA THR A 104 -17.32 12.01 -27.30
C THR A 104 -16.11 11.06 -27.07
N GLU A 105 -14.95 11.36 -27.67
CA GLU A 105 -13.73 10.56 -27.49
C GLU A 105 -13.29 10.57 -26.03
N LYS A 106 -13.41 11.72 -25.36
CA LYS A 106 -13.06 11.87 -23.94
C LYS A 106 -14.03 11.07 -23.06
N ILE A 107 -15.34 11.14 -23.33
CA ILE A 107 -16.36 10.36 -22.63
C ILE A 107 -16.09 8.86 -22.77
N ILE A 108 -15.79 8.38 -23.97
CA ILE A 108 -15.45 6.97 -24.24
C ILE A 108 -14.17 6.60 -23.47
N SER A 109 -13.14 7.42 -23.50
CA SER A 109 -11.89 7.20 -22.76
C SER A 109 -12.13 7.09 -21.26
N HIS A 110 -12.91 8.00 -20.68
CA HIS A 110 -13.27 8.01 -19.26
C HIS A 110 -14.07 6.77 -18.87
N THR A 111 -15.06 6.39 -19.68
CA THR A 111 -15.85 5.18 -19.45
C THR A 111 -14.99 3.92 -19.52
N ASN A 112 -14.03 3.89 -20.46
CA ASN A 112 -13.08 2.78 -20.56
C ASN A 112 -12.12 2.71 -19.37
N THR A 113 -11.72 3.86 -18.82
CA THR A 113 -10.93 3.92 -17.58
C THR A 113 -11.71 3.33 -16.41
N ALA A 114 -12.97 3.71 -16.25
CA ALA A 114 -13.84 3.11 -15.24
C ALA A 114 -14.02 1.59 -15.44
N ARG A 115 -14.21 1.13 -16.69
CA ARG A 115 -14.31 -0.32 -17.00
C ARG A 115 -13.03 -1.08 -16.60
N ARG A 116 -11.86 -0.53 -16.90
CA ARG A 116 -10.59 -1.17 -16.48
C ARG A 116 -10.48 -1.25 -14.96
N LYS A 117 -10.88 -0.20 -14.25
CA LYS A 117 -10.89 -0.20 -12.78
C LYS A 117 -11.92 -1.17 -12.18
N ALA A 118 -13.05 -1.37 -12.86
CA ALA A 118 -14.06 -2.35 -12.46
C ALA A 118 -13.49 -3.79 -12.37
N LYS A 119 -12.49 -4.15 -13.19
CA LYS A 119 -11.82 -5.47 -13.13
C LYS A 119 -11.14 -5.77 -11.79
N GLU A 120 -10.76 -4.74 -11.06
CA GLU A 120 -10.10 -4.84 -9.76
C GLU A 120 -11.11 -4.88 -8.59
N GLN A 121 -12.38 -4.59 -8.87
CA GLN A 121 -13.45 -4.57 -7.86
C GLN A 121 -14.20 -5.90 -7.82
N VAL A 122 -14.60 -6.30 -6.63
CA VAL A 122 -15.35 -7.55 -6.40
C VAL A 122 -16.69 -7.54 -7.15
N GLU A 123 -17.36 -6.40 -7.14
CA GLU A 123 -18.66 -6.21 -7.79
C GLU A 123 -18.54 -6.06 -9.32
N GLY A 124 -17.34 -5.82 -9.84
CA GLY A 124 -17.12 -5.64 -11.28
C GLY A 124 -17.76 -4.39 -11.86
N ILE A 125 -18.11 -3.39 -11.06
CA ILE A 125 -18.76 -2.14 -11.50
C ILE A 125 -18.02 -0.95 -10.92
N CYS A 126 -17.60 -0.03 -11.79
CA CYS A 126 -16.94 1.21 -11.40
C CYS A 126 -17.51 2.40 -12.16
N ALA A 127 -17.79 3.49 -11.45
CA ALA A 127 -18.15 4.75 -12.06
C ALA A 127 -16.89 5.60 -12.32
N TYR A 128 -16.90 6.34 -13.42
CA TYR A 128 -15.92 7.37 -13.65
C TYR A 128 -16.12 8.53 -12.66
N THR A 129 -15.02 8.96 -12.06
CA THR A 129 -14.93 10.20 -11.28
C THR A 129 -13.64 10.94 -11.66
N GLU A 130 -13.56 12.22 -11.36
CA GLU A 130 -12.34 12.99 -11.59
C GLU A 130 -11.18 12.46 -10.76
N GLU A 131 -11.43 11.97 -9.54
CA GLU A 131 -10.44 11.35 -8.68
C GLU A 131 -9.85 10.09 -9.32
N LEU A 132 -10.70 9.25 -9.96
CA LEU A 132 -10.25 8.08 -10.70
C LEU A 132 -9.33 8.48 -11.86
N GLN A 133 -9.68 9.52 -12.61
CA GLN A 133 -8.83 10.03 -13.68
C GLN A 133 -7.48 10.53 -13.16
N GLN A 134 -7.50 11.31 -12.08
CA GLN A 134 -6.29 11.82 -11.47
C GLN A 134 -5.40 10.68 -10.94
N ALA A 135 -5.99 9.62 -10.39
CA ALA A 135 -5.26 8.44 -9.96
C ALA A 135 -4.59 7.72 -11.14
N GLU A 136 -5.30 7.54 -12.27
CA GLU A 136 -4.73 6.91 -13.47
C GLU A 136 -3.63 7.76 -14.12
N LEU A 137 -3.81 9.08 -14.19
CA LEU A 137 -2.78 10.00 -14.69
C LEU A 137 -1.54 9.95 -13.81
N ARG A 138 -1.72 9.94 -12.48
CA ARG A 138 -0.63 9.79 -11.52
C ARG A 138 0.08 8.46 -11.67
N ARG A 139 -0.67 7.36 -11.82
CA ARG A 139 -0.11 6.04 -12.10
C ARG A 139 0.76 6.03 -13.36
N ALA A 140 0.27 6.61 -14.43
CA ALA A 140 1.01 6.71 -15.70
C ALA A 140 2.29 7.54 -15.53
N ASP A 141 2.21 8.68 -14.83
CA ASP A 141 3.35 9.55 -14.56
C ASP A 141 4.41 8.84 -13.70
N VAL A 142 4.01 8.15 -12.61
CA VAL A 142 4.92 7.34 -11.79
C VAL A 142 5.68 6.33 -12.64
N LEU A 143 4.97 5.55 -13.45
CA LEU A 143 5.58 4.50 -14.27
C LEU A 143 6.53 5.04 -15.35
N HIS A 144 6.17 6.18 -15.95
CA HIS A 144 6.98 6.83 -16.98
C HIS A 144 8.25 7.45 -16.41
N SER A 145 8.13 8.09 -15.23
CA SER A 145 9.22 8.88 -14.64
C SER A 145 10.18 8.05 -13.78
N PHE A 146 9.75 6.90 -13.26
CA PHE A 146 10.44 6.13 -12.23
C PHE A 146 11.92 5.83 -12.54
N GLN A 147 12.19 5.29 -13.73
CA GLN A 147 13.56 4.91 -14.09
C GLN A 147 14.50 6.13 -14.16
N SER A 148 14.03 7.21 -14.78
CA SER A 148 14.79 8.47 -14.85
C SER A 148 14.99 9.09 -13.46
N ALA A 149 14.01 8.94 -12.56
CA ALA A 149 14.09 9.45 -11.20
C ALA A 149 15.15 8.72 -10.36
N LEU A 150 15.28 7.39 -10.52
CA LEU A 150 16.38 6.63 -9.90
C LEU A 150 17.74 7.10 -10.39
N GLU A 151 17.90 7.26 -11.71
CA GLU A 151 19.16 7.69 -12.33
C GLU A 151 19.57 9.13 -11.96
N LYS A 152 18.60 9.99 -11.73
CA LYS A 152 18.81 11.40 -11.33
C LYS A 152 18.86 11.62 -9.83
N HIS A 153 18.76 10.56 -9.03
CA HIS A 153 18.72 10.63 -7.56
C HIS A 153 17.59 11.53 -7.02
N GLU A 154 16.41 11.47 -7.65
CA GLU A 154 15.24 12.22 -7.23
C GLU A 154 14.57 11.61 -5.97
N PHE A 155 14.91 10.37 -5.60
CA PHE A 155 14.46 9.74 -4.36
C PHE A 155 15.38 10.11 -3.21
N LEU A 156 14.83 10.85 -2.25
CA LEU A 156 15.54 11.38 -1.09
C LEU A 156 15.20 10.57 0.15
N LEU A 157 16.17 10.38 1.04
CA LEU A 157 15.94 9.82 2.35
C LEU A 157 15.54 10.93 3.33
N TYR A 158 14.44 10.70 4.01
CA TYR A 158 13.99 11.41 5.20
C TYR A 158 14.11 10.48 6.39
N PHE A 159 14.36 11.04 7.55
CA PHE A 159 14.51 10.32 8.78
C PHE A 159 13.45 10.79 9.76
N GLN A 160 12.74 9.86 10.36
CA GLN A 160 11.88 10.18 11.50
C GLN A 160 12.51 9.64 12.77
N PRO A 161 13.03 10.54 13.65
CA PRO A 161 13.68 10.13 14.89
C PRO A 161 12.71 9.38 15.81
N LYS A 162 13.21 8.32 16.44
CA LYS A 162 12.57 7.61 17.55
C LYS A 162 13.28 8.01 18.85
N ILE A 163 12.50 8.32 19.85
CA ILE A 163 12.99 8.80 21.15
C ILE A 163 12.91 7.68 22.17
N SER A 164 14.02 7.38 22.84
CA SER A 164 14.02 6.44 23.96
C SER A 164 13.07 6.87 25.08
N GLY A 165 12.17 5.98 25.47
CA GLY A 165 11.27 6.21 26.61
C GLY A 165 11.99 6.34 27.96
N LYS A 166 13.24 5.87 28.06
CA LYS A 166 14.05 5.91 29.30
C LYS A 166 14.99 7.11 29.36
N GLU A 167 15.64 7.41 28.26
CA GLU A 167 16.77 8.36 28.23
C GLU A 167 16.37 9.71 27.62
N ALA A 168 15.18 9.77 27.01
CA ALA A 168 14.69 10.94 26.26
C ALA A 168 15.65 11.39 25.15
N GLU A 169 16.43 10.45 24.59
CA GLU A 169 17.41 10.68 23.53
C GLU A 169 17.01 10.00 22.24
N ILE A 170 17.53 10.47 21.10
CA ILE A 170 17.38 9.79 19.82
C ILE A 170 18.28 8.56 19.83
N THR A 171 17.70 7.38 19.73
CA THR A 171 18.41 6.09 19.70
C THR A 171 18.31 5.43 18.33
N SER A 172 17.27 5.74 17.61
CA SER A 172 17.01 5.17 16.29
C SER A 172 16.24 6.15 15.40
N ALA A 173 16.11 5.82 14.13
CA ALA A 173 15.27 6.56 13.20
C ALA A 173 14.67 5.63 12.13
N GLU A 174 13.45 5.89 11.75
CA GLU A 174 12.84 5.28 10.57
C GLU A 174 13.26 6.03 9.32
N VAL A 175 13.71 5.28 8.30
CA VAL A 175 14.06 5.82 6.99
C VAL A 175 12.83 5.81 6.09
N LEU A 176 12.44 6.99 5.67
CA LEU A 176 11.26 7.23 4.84
C LEU A 176 11.69 7.84 3.51
N VAL A 177 11.33 7.21 2.41
CA VAL A 177 11.61 7.75 1.08
C VAL A 177 10.68 8.92 0.76
N ARG A 178 11.20 9.92 0.04
CA ARG A 178 10.44 11.01 -0.58
C ARG A 178 10.89 11.14 -2.02
N TRP A 179 9.96 11.43 -2.92
CA TRP A 179 10.29 11.66 -4.32
C TRP A 179 10.27 13.16 -4.62
N GLN A 180 11.43 13.76 -4.83
CA GLN A 180 11.56 15.14 -5.26
C GLN A 180 11.36 15.22 -6.77
N ARG A 181 10.26 15.81 -7.18
CA ARG A 181 9.91 15.97 -8.60
C ARG A 181 10.71 17.11 -9.23
N SER A 182 10.80 17.08 -10.56
CA SER A 182 11.52 18.11 -11.33
C SER A 182 10.95 19.54 -11.19
N ASP A 183 9.68 19.66 -10.80
CA ASP A 183 9.03 20.93 -10.48
C ASP A 183 9.29 21.42 -9.04
N GLY A 184 10.03 20.64 -8.25
CA GLY A 184 10.34 20.92 -6.86
C GLY A 184 9.33 20.38 -5.85
N GLU A 185 8.20 19.79 -6.29
CA GLU A 185 7.25 19.14 -5.40
C GLU A 185 7.89 17.89 -4.75
N ILE A 186 7.64 17.68 -3.46
CA ILE A 186 8.08 16.48 -2.74
C ILE A 186 6.87 15.57 -2.52
N TRP A 187 6.91 14.40 -3.17
CA TRP A 187 5.85 13.40 -3.03
C TRP A 187 6.14 12.47 -1.85
N ALA A 188 5.09 12.25 -1.04
CA ALA A 188 5.10 11.24 0.01
C ALA A 188 4.88 9.83 -0.59
N PRO A 189 5.27 8.76 0.13
CA PRO A 189 5.25 7.38 -0.34
C PRO A 189 3.88 6.88 -0.83
N ASP A 190 2.80 7.32 -0.21
CA ASP A 190 1.41 6.99 -0.56
C ASP A 190 1.03 7.35 -2.00
N ARG A 191 1.73 8.29 -2.61
CA ARG A 191 1.49 8.73 -3.99
C ARG A 191 2.12 7.83 -5.05
N PHE A 192 3.17 7.04 -4.73
CA PHE A 192 3.93 6.26 -5.72
C PHE A 192 4.23 4.81 -5.31
N ILE A 193 4.41 4.50 -4.02
CA ILE A 193 4.73 3.12 -3.57
C ILE A 193 3.67 2.12 -4.03
N PRO A 194 2.35 2.35 -3.86
CA PRO A 194 1.34 1.38 -4.29
C PRO A 194 1.42 1.07 -5.79
N VAL A 195 1.70 2.09 -6.62
CA VAL A 195 1.86 1.93 -8.07
C VAL A 195 3.08 1.07 -8.40
N LEU A 196 4.20 1.28 -7.69
CA LEU A 196 5.43 0.53 -7.90
C LEU A 196 5.29 -0.93 -7.42
N GLU A 197 4.54 -1.17 -6.34
CA GLU A 197 4.22 -2.51 -5.84
C GLU A 197 3.37 -3.31 -6.84
N GLU A 198 2.31 -2.72 -7.38
CA GLU A 198 1.47 -3.33 -8.39
C GLU A 198 2.26 -3.78 -9.64
N CYS A 199 3.30 -3.04 -10.00
CA CYS A 199 4.14 -3.30 -11.17
C CYS A 199 5.43 -4.07 -10.86
N GLY A 200 5.68 -4.44 -9.60
CA GLY A 200 6.90 -5.11 -9.16
C GLY A 200 8.17 -4.25 -9.26
N LYS A 201 8.02 -2.92 -9.43
CA LYS A 201 9.17 -2.00 -9.51
C LYS A 201 9.66 -1.52 -8.15
N VAL A 202 8.86 -1.72 -7.10
CA VAL A 202 9.22 -1.32 -5.73
C VAL A 202 10.51 -1.99 -5.27
N GLU A 203 10.81 -3.22 -5.72
CA GLU A 203 12.07 -3.90 -5.40
C GLU A 203 13.31 -3.07 -5.77
N GLN A 204 13.26 -2.35 -6.91
CA GLN A 204 14.36 -1.49 -7.33
C GLN A 204 14.49 -0.26 -6.42
N LEU A 205 13.36 0.30 -5.99
CA LEU A 205 13.33 1.42 -5.07
C LEU A 205 13.84 1.03 -3.68
N ASP A 206 13.41 -0.12 -3.15
CA ASP A 206 13.84 -0.59 -1.83
C ASP A 206 15.36 -0.77 -1.78
N PHE A 207 15.94 -1.42 -2.79
CA PHE A 207 17.40 -1.58 -2.86
C PHE A 207 18.14 -0.24 -3.05
N TYR A 208 17.57 0.71 -3.79
CA TYR A 208 18.12 2.06 -3.87
C TYR A 208 18.11 2.73 -2.48
N VAL A 209 17.01 2.63 -1.74
CA VAL A 209 16.87 3.19 -0.38
C VAL A 209 17.86 2.53 0.57
N TYR A 210 18.01 1.19 0.54
CA TYR A 210 18.97 0.47 1.39
C TYR A 210 20.40 0.92 1.09
N GLU A 211 20.77 1.02 -0.17
CA GLU A 211 22.10 1.47 -0.56
C GLU A 211 22.39 2.88 -0.06
N GLN A 212 21.46 3.83 -0.24
CA GLN A 212 21.63 5.20 0.25
C GLN A 212 21.71 5.25 1.79
N ALA A 213 20.89 4.45 2.49
CA ALA A 213 20.94 4.35 3.95
C ALA A 213 22.28 3.78 4.44
N PHE A 214 22.80 2.74 3.77
CA PHE A 214 24.09 2.14 4.13
C PHE A 214 25.26 3.09 3.84
N GLN A 215 25.23 3.81 2.73
CA GLN A 215 26.22 4.89 2.46
C GLN A 215 26.21 5.95 3.56
N TRP A 216 25.02 6.36 4.00
CA TRP A 216 24.88 7.28 5.12
C TRP A 216 25.46 6.69 6.42
N MET A 217 25.12 5.44 6.78
CA MET A 217 25.65 4.78 7.98
C MET A 217 27.18 4.72 7.98
N VAL A 218 27.80 4.36 6.85
CA VAL A 218 29.27 4.32 6.72
C VAL A 218 29.88 5.71 6.94
N LYS A 219 29.31 6.74 6.32
CA LYS A 219 29.78 8.14 6.47
C LYS A 219 29.65 8.62 7.91
N GLN A 220 28.55 8.25 8.60
CA GLN A 220 28.29 8.70 9.95
C GLN A 220 29.11 7.98 11.01
N ARG A 221 29.54 6.74 10.78
CA ARG A 221 30.42 5.99 11.69
C ARG A 221 31.71 6.76 12.04
N GLU A 222 32.23 7.56 11.11
CA GLU A 222 33.41 8.38 11.31
C GLU A 222 33.13 9.72 12.02
N GLN A 223 31.88 10.17 12.05
CA GLN A 223 31.51 11.53 12.50
C GLN A 223 30.81 11.56 13.85
N PHE A 224 30.15 10.47 14.26
CA PHE A 224 29.37 10.43 15.49
C PHE A 224 29.96 9.46 16.52
N ALA A 225 30.00 9.93 17.77
CA ALA A 225 30.43 9.10 18.90
C ALA A 225 29.38 8.05 19.34
N GLY A 226 28.18 8.10 18.77
CA GLY A 226 27.08 7.18 19.03
C GLY A 226 26.54 6.55 17.75
N GLU A 227 26.17 5.28 17.84
CA GLU A 227 25.62 4.53 16.73
C GLU A 227 24.09 4.65 16.75
N ILE A 228 23.50 5.14 15.66
CA ILE A 228 22.05 5.25 15.47
C ILE A 228 21.55 4.00 14.76
N THR A 229 20.53 3.37 15.32
CA THR A 229 19.83 2.28 14.65
C THR A 229 18.91 2.81 13.56
N LEU A 230 18.97 2.23 12.36
CA LEU A 230 18.05 2.56 11.27
C LEU A 230 17.00 1.47 11.07
N SER A 231 15.76 1.90 10.96
CA SER A 231 14.64 1.06 10.53
C SER A 231 14.36 1.27 9.06
N LEU A 232 14.27 0.19 8.30
CA LEU A 232 14.06 0.17 6.86
C LEU A 232 12.84 -0.70 6.52
N ASN A 233 11.95 -0.18 5.71
CA ASN A 233 10.73 -0.88 5.29
C ASN A 233 11.03 -2.00 4.27
N ILE A 234 10.33 -3.13 4.36
CA ILE A 234 10.34 -4.21 3.37
C ILE A 234 8.98 -4.29 2.68
N SER A 235 8.95 -4.09 1.36
CA SER A 235 7.73 -4.29 0.60
C SER A 235 7.34 -5.79 0.55
N PRO A 236 6.03 -6.11 0.66
CA PRO A 236 5.51 -7.47 0.51
C PRO A 236 5.88 -8.16 -0.81
N CYS A 237 6.26 -7.41 -1.83
CA CYS A 237 6.70 -7.96 -3.12
C CYS A 237 7.90 -8.89 -2.99
N HIS A 238 8.79 -8.65 -2.03
CA HIS A 238 9.97 -9.48 -1.77
C HIS A 238 9.64 -10.90 -1.28
N PHE A 239 8.47 -11.10 -0.68
CA PHE A 239 8.06 -12.41 -0.15
C PHE A 239 7.75 -13.44 -1.24
N ARG A 240 7.67 -13.02 -2.51
CA ARG A 240 7.54 -13.93 -3.64
C ARG A 240 8.80 -14.74 -3.91
N ASN A 241 9.98 -14.21 -3.56
CA ASN A 241 11.27 -14.87 -3.72
C ASN A 241 12.25 -14.43 -2.63
N ILE A 242 12.08 -15.00 -1.43
CA ILE A 242 12.84 -14.66 -0.24
C ILE A 242 14.32 -14.95 -0.41
N GLU A 243 14.68 -16.07 -1.04
CA GLU A 243 16.06 -16.44 -1.23
C GLU A 243 16.82 -15.42 -2.07
N ALA A 244 16.21 -14.95 -3.17
CA ALA A 244 16.82 -13.91 -4.00
C ALA A 244 16.93 -12.59 -3.24
N PHE A 245 15.89 -12.19 -2.50
CA PHE A 245 15.88 -10.97 -1.70
C PHE A 245 16.96 -11.00 -0.63
N THR A 246 16.95 -12.02 0.22
CA THR A 246 17.90 -12.15 1.34
C THR A 246 19.34 -12.24 0.86
N LYS A 247 19.60 -13.00 -0.21
CA LYS A 247 20.94 -13.09 -0.82
C LYS A 247 21.43 -11.71 -1.30
N LYS A 248 20.58 -10.95 -1.99
CA LYS A 248 20.93 -9.62 -2.50
C LYS A 248 21.15 -8.63 -1.36
N LEU A 249 20.27 -8.65 -0.34
CA LEU A 249 20.38 -7.76 0.81
C LEU A 249 21.65 -8.04 1.62
N LEU A 250 21.95 -9.31 1.90
CA LEU A 250 23.15 -9.69 2.64
C LEU A 250 24.44 -9.34 1.87
N ALA A 251 24.44 -9.50 0.55
CA ALA A 251 25.56 -9.06 -0.28
C ALA A 251 25.78 -7.54 -0.18
N LEU A 252 24.71 -6.74 -0.17
CA LEU A 252 24.79 -5.29 0.00
C LEU A 252 25.30 -4.91 1.40
N ILE A 253 24.82 -5.58 2.45
CA ILE A 253 25.31 -5.40 3.83
C ILE A 253 26.80 -5.70 3.94
N GLU A 254 27.27 -6.77 3.31
CA GLU A 254 28.69 -7.14 3.26
C GLU A 254 29.53 -6.11 2.48
N GLU A 255 29.06 -5.68 1.31
CA GLU A 255 29.72 -4.68 0.47
C GLU A 255 30.01 -3.39 1.23
N TYR A 256 29.01 -2.87 1.98
CA TYR A 256 29.18 -1.67 2.79
C TYR A 256 29.72 -1.92 4.20
N SER A 257 30.03 -3.19 4.55
CA SER A 257 30.52 -3.59 5.88
C SER A 257 29.66 -3.04 7.02
N ILE A 258 28.34 -3.15 6.88
CA ILE A 258 27.37 -2.63 7.85
C ILE A 258 27.33 -3.49 9.10
N ASP A 259 27.39 -2.87 10.28
CA ASP A 259 27.12 -3.55 11.54
C ASP A 259 25.61 -3.79 11.67
N THR A 260 25.21 -5.02 11.49
CA THR A 260 23.79 -5.43 11.47
C THR A 260 23.04 -5.20 12.78
N ARG A 261 23.74 -4.99 13.90
CA ARG A 261 23.13 -4.65 15.21
C ARG A 261 22.37 -3.31 15.15
N TYR A 262 22.72 -2.45 14.21
CA TYR A 262 22.10 -1.13 13.98
C TYR A 262 21.12 -1.12 12.83
N LEU A 263 20.67 -2.31 12.40
CA LEU A 263 19.62 -2.46 11.38
C LEU A 263 18.37 -3.11 11.99
N ILE A 264 17.23 -2.52 11.66
CA ILE A 264 15.91 -3.11 11.86
C ILE A 264 15.22 -3.07 10.50
N PHE A 265 14.55 -4.18 10.13
CA PHE A 265 13.66 -4.17 8.98
C PHE A 265 12.22 -4.24 9.45
N GLU A 266 11.37 -3.39 8.87
CA GLU A 266 9.97 -3.25 9.24
C GLU A 266 9.08 -3.95 8.24
N ILE A 267 8.11 -4.73 8.72
CA ILE A 267 7.14 -5.48 7.92
C ILE A 267 5.76 -5.20 8.49
N THR A 268 4.84 -4.74 7.66
CA THR A 268 3.48 -4.45 8.11
C THR A 268 2.75 -5.71 8.57
N GLU A 269 1.88 -5.57 9.56
CA GLU A 269 1.03 -6.64 10.08
C GLU A 269 0.26 -7.36 8.95
N SER A 270 -0.32 -6.60 8.04
CA SER A 270 -1.10 -7.14 6.92
C SER A 270 -0.24 -7.98 5.96
N ALA A 271 1.00 -7.60 5.74
CA ALA A 271 1.96 -8.35 4.92
C ALA A 271 2.36 -9.67 5.58
N TYR A 272 2.59 -9.66 6.89
CA TYR A 272 2.85 -10.85 7.69
C TYR A 272 1.69 -11.86 7.64
N ILE A 273 0.46 -11.39 7.88
CA ILE A 273 -0.73 -12.27 7.88
C ILE A 273 -0.90 -12.99 6.53
N ARG A 274 -0.67 -12.28 5.42
CA ARG A 274 -0.80 -12.84 4.07
C ARG A 274 0.30 -13.80 3.67
N ASN A 275 1.51 -13.66 4.26
CA ASN A 275 2.72 -14.35 3.83
C ASN A 275 3.47 -15.01 5.00
N ARG A 276 2.75 -15.49 6.02
CA ARG A 276 3.28 -15.91 7.32
C ARG A 276 4.48 -16.85 7.22
N GLU A 277 4.38 -17.91 6.44
CA GLU A 277 5.47 -18.90 6.29
C GLU A 277 6.72 -18.25 5.67
N ALA A 278 6.53 -17.49 4.63
CA ALA A 278 7.57 -16.79 3.92
C ALA A 278 8.29 -15.77 4.82
N VAL A 279 7.54 -14.98 5.59
CA VAL A 279 8.11 -13.98 6.52
C VAL A 279 8.86 -14.68 7.66
N ASN A 280 8.32 -15.74 8.26
CA ASN A 280 9.04 -16.48 9.30
C ASN A 280 10.36 -17.07 8.79
N GLN A 281 10.37 -17.62 7.59
CA GLN A 281 11.59 -18.10 6.94
C GLN A 281 12.65 -16.99 6.77
N MET A 282 12.19 -15.80 6.36
CA MET A 282 13.06 -14.64 6.24
C MET A 282 13.59 -14.18 7.61
N ILE A 283 12.75 -14.13 8.64
CA ILE A 283 13.16 -13.77 10.01
C ILE A 283 14.25 -14.73 10.51
N ASP A 284 14.09 -16.03 10.32
CA ASP A 284 15.09 -17.02 10.71
C ASP A 284 16.44 -16.79 10.03
N ILE A 285 16.44 -16.40 8.75
CA ILE A 285 17.67 -16.06 8.03
C ILE A 285 18.26 -14.76 8.62
N MET A 286 17.45 -13.71 8.79
CA MET A 286 17.92 -12.40 9.29
C MET A 286 18.53 -12.51 10.70
N HIS A 287 17.94 -13.33 11.59
CA HIS A 287 18.45 -13.57 12.93
C HIS A 287 19.84 -14.23 12.94
N GLN A 288 20.17 -15.08 11.95
CA GLN A 288 21.51 -15.66 11.81
C GLN A 288 22.58 -14.57 11.62
N TYR A 289 22.18 -13.44 11.02
CA TYR A 289 23.04 -12.27 10.81
C TYR A 289 22.86 -11.19 11.87
N LYS A 290 22.11 -11.46 12.96
CA LYS A 290 21.81 -10.52 14.05
C LYS A 290 21.06 -9.25 13.59
N ILE A 291 20.30 -9.36 12.50
CA ILE A 291 19.40 -8.30 12.01
C ILE A 291 18.08 -8.45 12.76
N ARG A 292 17.58 -7.36 13.31
CA ARG A 292 16.28 -7.31 13.99
C ARG A 292 15.15 -7.06 13.00
N ILE A 293 13.99 -7.63 13.30
CA ILE A 293 12.76 -7.42 12.51
C ILE A 293 11.68 -6.84 13.40
N SER A 294 11.05 -5.78 12.91
CA SER A 294 9.94 -5.07 13.55
C SER A 294 8.63 -5.36 12.83
N MET A 295 7.58 -5.62 13.59
CA MET A 295 6.21 -5.64 13.06
C MET A 295 5.64 -4.25 13.08
N ASP A 296 5.31 -3.73 11.90
CA ASP A 296 4.76 -2.41 11.71
C ASP A 296 3.23 -2.41 11.63
N ASP A 297 2.59 -1.26 11.93
CA ASP A 297 1.14 -1.05 11.90
C ASP A 297 0.34 -2.03 12.80
N PHE A 298 0.91 -2.49 13.91
CA PHE A 298 0.23 -3.45 14.79
C PHE A 298 -1.08 -2.91 15.34
N GLY A 299 -2.16 -3.69 15.12
CA GLY A 299 -3.52 -3.33 15.50
C GLY A 299 -4.30 -2.58 14.42
N SER A 300 -3.71 -2.39 13.26
CA SER A 300 -4.39 -1.80 12.11
C SER A 300 -5.35 -2.76 11.41
N GLY A 301 -5.16 -4.07 11.60
CA GLY A 301 -5.89 -5.16 10.94
C GLY A 301 -6.65 -6.07 11.90
N TYR A 302 -6.93 -7.28 11.44
CA TYR A 302 -7.60 -8.33 12.22
C TYR A 302 -6.59 -9.19 12.99
N SER A 303 -5.74 -8.58 13.81
CA SER A 303 -4.81 -9.35 14.65
C SER A 303 -5.58 -10.26 15.60
N SER A 304 -5.37 -11.56 15.48
CA SER A 304 -5.79 -12.47 16.52
C SER A 304 -4.69 -12.59 17.58
N LEU A 305 -5.07 -12.80 18.85
CA LEU A 305 -4.13 -13.14 19.93
C LEU A 305 -3.25 -14.36 19.57
N ASN A 306 -3.72 -15.22 18.67
CA ASN A 306 -2.92 -16.34 18.14
C ASN A 306 -1.73 -15.84 17.30
N THR A 307 -1.86 -14.70 16.60
CA THR A 307 -0.74 -14.12 15.86
C THR A 307 0.37 -13.70 16.83
N LEU A 308 0.02 -13.08 17.96
CA LEU A 308 0.98 -12.65 18.98
C LEU A 308 1.75 -13.83 19.63
N LYS A 309 1.13 -14.99 19.76
CA LYS A 309 1.77 -16.17 20.36
C LYS A 309 2.97 -16.68 19.55
N ASP A 310 2.86 -16.63 18.22
CA ASP A 310 3.82 -17.25 17.30
C ASP A 310 4.73 -16.20 16.61
N ILE A 311 4.70 -14.95 17.09
CA ILE A 311 5.46 -13.84 16.51
C ILE A 311 6.96 -14.03 16.78
N ALA A 312 7.73 -14.18 15.71
CA ALA A 312 9.19 -14.22 15.74
C ALA A 312 9.86 -12.82 15.69
N PHE A 313 9.08 -11.74 15.58
CA PHE A 313 9.58 -10.37 15.54
C PHE A 313 10.28 -9.96 16.84
N ASP A 314 11.27 -9.10 16.75
CA ASP A 314 12.01 -8.55 17.89
C ASP A 314 11.31 -7.32 18.49
N GLU A 315 10.62 -6.57 17.65
CA GLU A 315 9.98 -5.29 17.95
C GLU A 315 8.57 -5.24 17.39
N VAL A 316 7.69 -4.50 18.05
CA VAL A 316 6.32 -4.24 17.61
C VAL A 316 6.05 -2.75 17.67
N LYS A 317 5.68 -2.16 16.53
CA LYS A 317 5.26 -0.76 16.41
C LYS A 317 3.74 -0.68 16.57
N ILE A 318 3.30 -0.03 17.61
CA ILE A 318 1.87 0.19 17.92
C ILE A 318 1.37 1.34 17.04
N ASP A 319 0.38 1.04 16.18
CA ASP A 319 -0.20 2.01 15.26
C ASP A 319 -0.87 3.18 15.98
N LYS A 320 -0.76 4.38 15.40
CA LYS A 320 -1.35 5.63 15.91
C LYS A 320 -2.83 5.56 16.23
N ARG A 321 -3.61 4.66 15.58
CA ARG A 321 -5.04 4.48 15.84
C ARG A 321 -5.37 4.10 17.27
N PHE A 322 -4.42 3.52 17.99
CA PHE A 322 -4.57 3.31 19.43
C PHE A 322 -4.49 4.61 20.24
N LEU A 323 -3.90 5.66 19.65
CA LEU A 323 -3.74 6.99 20.24
C LEU A 323 -4.73 8.02 19.68
N ASP A 324 -5.45 7.68 18.60
CA ASP A 324 -6.42 8.56 17.95
C ASP A 324 -7.59 8.89 18.89
N GLY A 325 -7.83 10.19 19.04
CA GLY A 325 -8.76 10.71 20.06
C GLY A 325 -8.11 10.67 21.44
N SER A 326 -8.63 11.45 22.39
CA SER A 326 -8.14 11.39 23.76
C SER A 326 -8.08 9.95 24.24
N LEU A 327 -6.93 9.50 24.78
CA LEU A 327 -6.76 8.18 25.39
C LEU A 327 -7.89 7.93 26.40
N THR A 328 -8.95 7.27 25.96
CA THR A 328 -10.08 6.95 26.81
C THR A 328 -9.63 5.96 27.89
N GLU A 329 -10.29 5.91 29.02
CA GLU A 329 -9.98 4.98 30.10
C GLU A 329 -9.91 3.52 29.59
N LYS A 330 -10.87 3.13 28.73
CA LYS A 330 -10.85 1.80 28.08
C LYS A 330 -9.66 1.61 27.14
N GLY A 331 -9.31 2.63 26.36
CA GLY A 331 -8.14 2.61 25.46
C GLY A 331 -6.85 2.44 26.25
N ARG A 332 -6.68 3.15 27.35
CA ARG A 332 -5.51 3.02 28.26
C ARG A 332 -5.40 1.59 28.80
N ILE A 333 -6.49 1.01 29.31
CA ILE A 333 -6.49 -0.39 29.80
C ILE A 333 -6.07 -1.36 28.69
N VAL A 334 -6.59 -1.22 27.48
CA VAL A 334 -6.22 -2.10 26.36
C VAL A 334 -4.73 -1.97 26.03
N LEU A 335 -4.20 -0.75 25.96
CA LEU A 335 -2.77 -0.52 25.70
C LEU A 335 -1.89 -1.11 26.82
N GLN A 336 -2.26 -0.93 28.07
CA GLN A 336 -1.55 -1.52 29.22
C GLN A 336 -1.44 -3.02 29.12
N GLU A 337 -2.53 -3.71 28.79
CA GLU A 337 -2.54 -5.17 28.65
C GLU A 337 -1.72 -5.64 27.43
N ILE A 338 -1.76 -4.89 26.31
CA ILE A 338 -0.92 -5.15 25.14
C ILE A 338 0.56 -5.00 25.51
N PHE A 339 0.92 -3.92 26.19
CA PHE A 339 2.30 -3.68 26.61
C PHE A 339 2.79 -4.78 27.54
N HIS A 340 1.98 -5.14 28.54
CA HIS A 340 2.30 -6.20 29.46
C HIS A 340 2.54 -7.54 28.72
N LEU A 341 1.68 -7.86 27.75
CA LEU A 341 1.83 -9.07 26.92
C LEU A 341 3.12 -9.04 26.11
N LEU A 342 3.39 -7.94 25.39
CA LEU A 342 4.58 -7.80 24.54
C LEU A 342 5.88 -7.86 25.38
N LYS A 343 5.94 -7.18 26.51
CA LYS A 343 7.09 -7.22 27.42
C LYS A 343 7.35 -8.61 27.97
N ARG A 344 6.30 -9.33 28.38
CA ARG A 344 6.43 -10.72 28.87
C ARG A 344 6.88 -11.70 27.81
N THR A 345 6.63 -11.39 26.54
CA THR A 345 7.12 -12.18 25.39
C THR A 345 8.48 -11.71 24.88
N GLY A 346 9.13 -10.75 25.59
CA GLY A 346 10.48 -10.27 25.29
C GLY A 346 10.56 -9.35 24.08
N LYS A 347 9.46 -8.66 23.73
CA LYS A 347 9.40 -7.75 22.57
C LYS A 347 9.72 -6.31 22.99
N SER A 348 10.45 -5.58 22.13
CA SER A 348 10.55 -4.12 22.19
C SER A 348 9.26 -3.49 21.69
N ILE A 349 8.89 -2.35 22.25
CA ILE A 349 7.66 -1.62 21.91
C ILE A 349 8.02 -0.24 21.41
N VAL A 350 7.60 0.07 20.19
CA VAL A 350 7.61 1.42 19.63
C VAL A 350 6.17 1.91 19.53
N CYS A 351 5.89 3.14 19.92
CA CYS A 351 4.58 3.76 19.72
C CYS A 351 4.66 4.86 18.68
N GLU A 352 3.84 4.74 17.66
CA GLU A 352 3.73 5.71 16.58
C GLU A 352 2.65 6.75 16.81
N GLY A 353 2.71 7.86 16.05
CA GLY A 353 1.69 8.89 16.08
C GLY A 353 1.59 9.61 17.42
N VAL A 354 2.66 9.70 18.19
CA VAL A 354 2.69 10.47 19.43
C VAL A 354 2.64 11.97 19.09
N GLU A 355 1.47 12.60 19.32
CA GLU A 355 1.24 14.00 18.95
C GLU A 355 1.13 14.93 20.17
N THR A 356 0.95 14.39 21.37
CA THR A 356 0.74 15.18 22.59
C THR A 356 1.67 14.75 23.73
N LYS A 357 1.98 15.69 24.61
CA LYS A 357 2.75 15.40 25.82
C LYS A 357 2.04 14.38 26.72
N GLU A 358 0.71 14.48 26.84
CA GLU A 358 -0.06 13.55 27.68
C GLU A 358 0.09 12.11 27.19
N ALA A 359 0.03 11.89 25.86
CA ALA A 359 0.24 10.57 25.27
C ALA A 359 1.68 10.09 25.53
N ALA A 360 2.68 10.94 25.32
CA ALA A 360 4.08 10.61 25.57
C ALA A 360 4.32 10.21 27.03
N ASP A 361 3.87 11.02 27.99
CA ASP A 361 4.02 10.75 29.42
C ASP A 361 3.37 9.42 29.82
N PHE A 362 2.16 9.14 29.31
CA PHE A 362 1.46 7.88 29.56
C PHE A 362 2.25 6.68 29.00
N LEU A 363 2.70 6.75 27.75
CA LEU A 363 3.41 5.66 27.10
C LEU A 363 4.77 5.37 27.79
N ILE A 364 5.47 6.41 28.21
CA ILE A 364 6.72 6.28 29.00
C ILE A 364 6.42 5.59 30.33
N GLN A 365 5.36 5.99 31.03
CA GLN A 365 4.97 5.42 32.31
C GLN A 365 4.61 3.93 32.19
N GLU A 366 4.00 3.52 31.08
CA GLU A 366 3.68 2.13 30.79
C GLU A 366 4.88 1.31 30.26
N GLY A 367 6.04 1.96 30.09
CA GLY A 367 7.29 1.29 29.73
C GLY A 367 7.48 1.09 28.23
N CYS A 368 6.97 2.00 27.39
CA CYS A 368 7.32 2.06 25.98
C CYS A 368 8.84 2.21 25.81
N ASP A 369 9.45 1.47 24.91
CA ASP A 369 10.91 1.54 24.71
C ASP A 369 11.28 2.72 23.83
N GLU A 370 10.54 2.98 22.75
CA GLU A 370 10.75 4.10 21.86
C GLU A 370 9.43 4.77 21.45
N LEU A 371 9.44 6.08 21.25
CA LEU A 371 8.31 6.89 20.83
C LEU A 371 8.62 7.60 19.52
N GLN A 372 7.67 7.56 18.59
CA GLN A 372 7.76 8.19 17.28
C GLN A 372 6.51 9.03 17.04
N GLY A 373 6.65 10.30 16.66
CA GLY A 373 5.48 11.13 16.35
C GLY A 373 5.80 12.63 16.30
N TYR A 374 4.81 13.39 15.87
CA TYR A 374 4.93 14.83 15.61
C TYR A 374 5.10 15.68 16.88
N TYR A 375 4.84 15.11 18.03
CA TYR A 375 5.20 15.74 19.30
C TYR A 375 6.71 15.95 19.43
N TYR A 376 7.50 14.99 18.93
CA TYR A 376 8.95 15.08 18.93
C TYR A 376 9.48 15.59 17.60
N TYR A 377 9.30 14.81 16.53
CA TYR A 377 9.81 15.13 15.21
C TYR A 377 8.83 14.67 14.11
N ARG A 378 8.72 15.51 13.09
CA ARG A 378 8.22 15.07 11.78
C ARG A 378 9.35 14.35 11.05
N PRO A 379 9.07 13.61 9.96
CA PRO A 379 10.13 13.18 9.05
C PRO A 379 10.92 14.40 8.56
N ILE A 380 12.23 14.42 8.82
CA ILE A 380 13.16 15.50 8.47
C ILE A 380 14.17 15.04 7.42
N CYS A 381 14.70 15.95 6.62
CA CYS A 381 15.70 15.60 5.61
C CYS A 381 17.03 15.16 6.26
N MET A 382 17.88 14.51 5.46
CA MET A 382 19.14 13.95 5.94
C MET A 382 20.02 15.01 6.65
N GLN A 383 20.12 16.22 6.09
CA GLN A 383 20.94 17.30 6.67
C GLN A 383 20.42 17.73 8.05
N GLU A 384 19.12 17.96 8.17
CA GLU A 384 18.50 18.32 9.45
C GLU A 384 18.65 17.20 10.47
N PHE A 385 18.52 15.94 10.06
CA PHE A 385 18.72 14.79 10.94
C PHE A 385 20.16 14.74 11.48
N GLU A 386 21.15 14.93 10.62
CA GLU A 386 22.56 15.00 11.02
C GLU A 386 22.82 16.10 12.04
N GLU A 387 22.19 17.28 11.87
CA GLU A 387 22.31 18.40 12.84
C GLU A 387 21.69 18.05 14.19
N VAL A 388 20.47 17.48 14.18
CA VAL A 388 19.76 17.11 15.41
C VAL A 388 20.52 16.05 16.21
N VAL A 389 21.10 15.06 15.55
CA VAL A 389 21.90 14.01 16.21
C VAL A 389 23.22 14.59 16.75
N LYS A 390 23.88 15.52 16.05
CA LYS A 390 25.11 16.21 16.51
C LYS A 390 24.89 17.03 17.77
N VAL A 391 23.79 17.79 17.81
CA VAL A 391 23.48 18.69 18.94
C VAL A 391 23.17 17.89 20.21
N LYS A 392 22.52 16.72 20.10
CA LYS A 392 22.19 15.86 21.25
C LYS A 392 23.41 15.19 21.90
N ASN A 393 24.44 14.92 21.12
CA ASN A 393 25.71 14.50 21.69
C ASN A 393 26.44 15.64 22.43
N ALA A 394 25.93 16.88 22.38
CA ALA A 394 26.53 18.05 22.99
C ALA A 394 25.74 18.62 24.19
N VAL A 395 24.41 18.49 24.30
CA VAL A 395 23.59 19.04 25.40
C VAL A 395 22.26 18.32 25.56
N PRO A 396 21.80 17.91 26.77
CA PRO A 396 20.43 17.46 26.99
C PRO A 396 19.44 18.60 26.72
N LEU A 397 18.46 18.39 25.85
CA LEU A 397 17.37 19.35 25.69
C LEU A 397 16.55 19.38 26.98
N SER A 398 16.60 20.51 27.69
CA SER A 398 15.62 20.82 28.71
C SER A 398 14.26 21.02 28.05
N VAL A 399 13.36 20.07 28.29
CA VAL A 399 11.94 20.11 27.91
C VAL A 399 11.23 21.21 28.71
#